data_f546ccf127a29b604604aac62f3d4512
#
_entry.id   f546ccf127a29b604604aac62f3d4512
#
_cell.length_a   1.000
_cell.length_b   1.000
_cell.length_c   1.000
_cell.angle_alpha   90.00
_cell.angle_beta   90.00
_cell.angle_gamma   90.00
#
_symmetry.space_group_name_H-M   'P 1'
#
loop_
_entity.id
_entity.type
_entity.pdbx_description
1 polymer ?
#
loop_
_entity_poly.entity_id
_entity_poly.type
_entity_poly.pdbx_seq_one_letter_code
_entity_poly.pdbx_strand_id
1 'polypeptide(L)'
;MPLIQNAKLAINHIKEKSLSECTVVCRIRFSPDELTFMKENPQMKFYLKCELWGSEDGEPLKLGDDKLWVFESFVSFPDSTPTEYEDARFFVVLGDEKLNEDTGLNPQDEIYGKLILTHKLFPKVVRKTNVVKDYF
;
A
#
# COMPACT_ATOMS: atom_id res chain seq x y z
N MET A 1 -17.79 -7.87 -3.34
CA MET A 1 -16.44 -7.68 -2.80
C MET A 1 -15.90 -6.34 -3.27
N PRO A 2 -15.40 -5.48 -2.37
CA PRO A 2 -14.80 -4.21 -2.79
C PRO A 2 -13.57 -4.43 -3.66
N LEU A 3 -13.29 -3.48 -4.54
CA LEU A 3 -12.13 -3.54 -5.43
C LEU A 3 -11.17 -2.42 -5.08
N ILE A 4 -9.88 -2.74 -4.99
CA ILE A 4 -8.81 -1.75 -4.88
C ILE A 4 -8.33 -1.45 -6.29
N GLN A 5 -8.51 -0.21 -6.74
CA GLN A 5 -8.19 0.23 -8.10
C GLN A 5 -7.11 1.29 -8.08
N ASN A 6 -6.40 1.43 -9.19
CA ASN A 6 -5.42 2.49 -9.42
C ASN A 6 -4.38 2.58 -8.30
N ALA A 7 -3.94 1.43 -7.81
CA ALA A 7 -2.95 1.34 -6.76
C ALA A 7 -1.58 1.75 -7.30
N LYS A 8 -1.00 2.83 -6.78
CA LYS A 8 0.28 3.38 -7.27
C LYS A 8 1.20 3.76 -6.12
N LEU A 9 2.47 3.43 -6.29
CA LEU A 9 3.56 3.87 -5.44
C LEU A 9 4.42 4.87 -6.21
N ALA A 10 4.71 6.01 -5.57
CA ALA A 10 5.69 6.98 -6.06
C ALA A 10 6.71 7.21 -4.95
N ILE A 11 7.99 7.18 -5.31
CA ILE A 11 9.08 7.46 -4.38
C ILE A 11 9.89 8.63 -4.94
N ASN A 12 9.97 9.70 -4.17
CA ASN A 12 10.82 10.83 -4.47
C ASN A 12 12.10 10.67 -3.65
N HIS A 13 13.17 10.20 -4.30
CA HIS A 13 14.45 9.94 -3.64
C HIS A 13 15.29 11.22 -3.60
N ILE A 14 15.51 11.74 -2.41
CA ILE A 14 16.31 12.95 -2.18
C ILE A 14 17.71 12.49 -1.78
N LYS A 15 18.55 12.23 -2.80
CA LYS A 15 19.85 11.60 -2.63
C LYS A 15 20.79 12.36 -1.70
N GLU A 16 20.82 13.68 -1.82
CA GLU A 16 21.69 14.54 -1.02
C GLU A 16 21.35 14.52 0.48
N LYS A 17 20.14 14.09 0.84
CA LYS A 17 19.70 13.97 2.24
C LYS A 17 19.59 12.53 2.69
N SER A 18 19.82 11.58 1.80
CA SER A 18 19.62 10.15 2.04
C SER A 18 18.24 9.84 2.58
N LEU A 19 17.22 10.51 2.03
CA LEU A 19 15.82 10.37 2.39
C LEU A 19 14.97 10.06 1.16
N SER A 20 13.84 9.40 1.41
CA SER A 20 12.87 9.11 0.35
C SER A 20 11.47 9.43 0.84
N GLU A 21 10.73 10.18 0.02
CA GLU A 21 9.32 10.47 0.24
C GLU A 21 8.50 9.41 -0.49
N CYS A 22 7.81 8.57 0.28
CA CYS A 22 7.05 7.45 -0.26
C CYS A 22 5.56 7.75 -0.19
N THR A 23 4.88 7.71 -1.32
CA THR A 23 3.44 7.96 -1.42
C THR A 23 2.76 6.79 -2.08
N VAL A 24 1.73 6.26 -1.41
CA VAL A 24 0.87 5.21 -1.98
C VAL A 24 -0.54 5.77 -2.09
N VAL A 25 -1.12 5.68 -3.28
CA VAL A 25 -2.50 6.11 -3.52
C VAL A 25 -3.29 4.97 -4.13
N CYS A 26 -4.59 4.96 -3.87
CA CYS A 26 -5.50 4.01 -4.50
C CYS A 26 -6.92 4.53 -4.44
N ARG A 27 -7.82 3.83 -5.13
CA ARG A 27 -9.26 4.07 -5.09
C ARG A 27 -9.95 2.77 -4.72
N ILE A 28 -10.87 2.84 -3.78
CA ILE A 28 -11.71 1.70 -3.41
C ILE A 28 -13.07 1.87 -4.08
N ARG A 29 -13.52 0.83 -4.77
CA ARG A 29 -14.85 0.81 -5.37
C ARG A 29 -15.73 -0.15 -4.59
N PHE A 30 -16.88 0.34 -4.15
CA PHE A 30 -17.89 -0.45 -3.45
C PHE A 30 -19.07 -0.73 -4.37
N SER A 31 -19.59 -1.96 -4.32
CA SER A 31 -20.80 -2.34 -5.04
C SER A 31 -22.05 -1.69 -4.41
N PRO A 32 -23.18 -1.64 -5.13
CA PRO A 32 -24.44 -1.14 -4.56
C PRO A 32 -24.84 -1.88 -3.27
N ASP A 33 -24.64 -3.19 -3.21
CA ASP A 33 -24.96 -3.99 -2.01
C ASP A 33 -24.06 -3.60 -0.84
N GLU A 34 -22.79 -3.36 -1.09
CA GLU A 34 -21.83 -2.93 -0.06
C GLU A 34 -22.18 -1.53 0.45
N LEU A 35 -22.60 -0.63 -0.44
CA LEU A 35 -23.04 0.70 -0.05
C LEU A 35 -24.26 0.64 0.86
N THR A 36 -25.23 -0.20 0.52
CA THR A 36 -26.43 -0.42 1.34
C THR A 36 -26.03 -0.97 2.70
N PHE A 37 -25.14 -1.97 2.74
CA PHE A 37 -24.65 -2.54 3.97
C PHE A 37 -24.00 -1.50 4.87
N MET A 38 -23.14 -0.65 4.30
CA MET A 38 -22.47 0.41 5.07
C MET A 38 -23.43 1.44 5.63
N LYS A 39 -24.48 1.77 4.88
CA LYS A 39 -25.52 2.70 5.34
C LYS A 39 -26.34 2.11 6.50
N GLU A 40 -26.63 0.83 6.44
CA GLU A 40 -27.41 0.14 7.46
C GLU A 40 -26.57 -0.21 8.70
N ASN A 41 -25.24 -0.30 8.54
CA ASN A 41 -24.33 -0.71 9.60
C ASN A 41 -23.16 0.27 9.73
N PRO A 42 -23.40 1.52 10.12
CA PRO A 42 -22.37 2.56 10.10
C PRO A 42 -21.21 2.31 11.07
N GLN A 43 -21.39 1.42 12.05
CA GLN A 43 -20.35 1.07 13.02
C GLN A 43 -19.39 0.00 12.49
N MET A 44 -19.79 -0.72 11.44
CA MET A 44 -18.96 -1.76 10.84
C MET A 44 -18.23 -1.20 9.63
N LYS A 45 -16.99 -0.75 9.87
CA LYS A 45 -16.20 -0.08 8.86
C LYS A 45 -15.21 -1.01 8.18
N PHE A 46 -14.88 -0.68 6.94
CA PHE A 46 -13.72 -1.23 6.26
C PHE A 46 -12.47 -0.47 6.70
N TYR A 47 -11.36 -1.19 6.84
CA TYR A 47 -10.07 -0.61 7.23
C TYR A 47 -9.04 -0.94 6.16
N LEU A 48 -8.40 0.10 5.64
CA LEU A 48 -7.34 -0.04 4.65
C LEU A 48 -5.99 0.22 5.31
N LYS A 49 -5.10 -0.76 5.20
CA LYS A 49 -3.72 -0.68 5.69
C LYS A 49 -2.78 -0.69 4.51
N CYS A 50 -1.58 -0.16 4.72
CA CYS A 50 -0.56 -0.13 3.69
C CYS A 50 0.79 -0.56 4.25
N GLU A 51 1.55 -1.28 3.44
CA GLU A 51 2.91 -1.73 3.75
C GLU A 51 3.80 -1.50 2.55
N LEU A 52 5.09 -1.28 2.79
CA LEU A 52 6.11 -1.26 1.75
C LEU A 52 6.91 -2.55 1.82
N TRP A 53 7.14 -3.15 0.67
CA TRP A 53 7.85 -4.42 0.52
C TRP A 53 8.96 -4.30 -0.50
N GLY A 54 10.04 -5.03 -0.27
CA GLY A 54 11.09 -5.22 -1.25
C GLY A 54 10.82 -6.49 -2.05
N SER A 55 10.90 -6.38 -3.37
CA SER A 55 10.66 -7.50 -4.27
C SER A 55 11.95 -8.26 -4.50
N GLU A 56 11.87 -9.59 -4.42
CA GLU A 56 12.98 -10.49 -4.73
C GLU A 56 12.95 -10.97 -6.19
N ASP A 57 12.02 -10.47 -7.00
CA ASP A 57 11.92 -10.81 -8.40
C ASP A 57 13.19 -10.35 -9.14
N GLY A 58 13.80 -11.26 -9.89
CA GLY A 58 15.06 -10.97 -10.59
C GLY A 58 16.31 -11.33 -9.81
N GLU A 59 16.19 -11.70 -8.53
CA GLU A 59 17.31 -12.19 -7.74
C GLU A 59 17.67 -13.63 -8.12
N PRO A 60 18.98 -13.98 -8.15
CA PRO A 60 19.38 -15.36 -8.43
C PRO A 60 18.85 -16.37 -7.42
N LEU A 61 18.75 -15.95 -6.16
CA LEU A 61 18.16 -16.75 -5.08
C LEU A 61 16.91 -16.04 -4.60
N LYS A 62 15.75 -16.55 -4.97
CA LYS A 62 14.47 -16.00 -4.53
C LYS A 62 14.17 -16.48 -3.11
N LEU A 63 14.48 -15.64 -2.13
CA LEU A 63 14.24 -15.94 -0.72
C LEU A 63 12.87 -15.45 -0.26
N GLY A 64 12.08 -14.85 -1.17
CA GLY A 64 10.79 -14.23 -0.86
C GLY A 64 10.92 -12.73 -0.68
N ASP A 65 9.78 -12.04 -0.75
CA ASP A 65 9.75 -10.60 -0.58
C ASP A 65 9.90 -10.23 0.90
N ASP A 66 10.55 -9.09 1.16
CA ASP A 66 10.79 -8.60 2.51
C ASP A 66 9.89 -7.41 2.83
N LYS A 67 9.27 -7.44 4.02
CA LYS A 67 8.50 -6.31 4.52
C LYS A 67 9.47 -5.26 5.05
N LEU A 68 9.44 -4.06 4.45
CA LEU A 68 10.37 -2.98 4.78
C LEU A 68 9.76 -1.97 5.76
N TRP A 69 8.46 -1.68 5.63
CA TRP A 69 7.81 -0.66 6.42
C TRP A 69 6.31 -0.92 6.52
N VAL A 70 5.73 -0.64 7.68
CA VAL A 70 4.28 -0.66 7.90
C VAL A 70 3.85 0.76 8.22
N PHE A 71 2.92 1.30 7.41
CA PHE A 71 2.35 2.62 7.72
C PHE A 71 1.53 2.51 9.00
N GLU A 72 1.80 3.40 9.96
CA GLU A 72 1.16 3.36 11.27
C GLU A 72 -0.32 3.72 11.20
N SER A 73 -0.66 4.62 10.29
CA SER A 73 -2.04 5.06 10.10
C SER A 73 -2.78 4.11 9.17
N PHE A 74 -4.05 3.92 9.42
CA PHE A 74 -4.96 3.24 8.50
C PHE A 74 -6.09 4.19 8.10
N VAL A 75 -6.75 3.90 6.99
CA VAL A 75 -7.90 4.66 6.51
C VAL A 75 -9.16 3.82 6.72
N SER A 76 -10.19 4.41 7.30
CA SER A 76 -11.46 3.72 7.50
C SER A 76 -12.54 4.25 6.55
N PHE A 77 -13.43 3.36 6.14
CA PHE A 77 -14.54 3.68 5.25
C PHE A 77 -15.84 3.17 5.83
N PRO A 78 -16.92 3.95 5.80
CA PRO A 78 -17.00 5.32 5.30
C PRO A 78 -16.56 6.35 6.36
N ASP A 79 -16.05 7.50 5.92
CA ASP A 79 -15.82 8.65 6.81
C ASP A 79 -17.13 9.34 7.18
N SER A 80 -18.01 9.42 6.20
CA SER A 80 -19.32 10.07 6.33
C SER A 80 -20.34 9.24 5.57
N THR A 81 -21.07 9.83 4.63
CA THR A 81 -21.98 9.09 3.77
C THR A 81 -21.19 8.18 2.83
N PRO A 82 -21.51 6.87 2.76
CA PRO A 82 -20.82 5.97 1.83
C PRO A 82 -20.99 6.39 0.37
N THR A 83 -19.90 6.35 -0.39
CA THR A 83 -19.90 6.62 -1.82
C THR A 83 -19.28 5.45 -2.58
N GLU A 84 -19.68 5.30 -3.85
CA GLU A 84 -19.21 4.20 -4.70
C GLU A 84 -17.66 4.17 -4.79
N TYR A 85 -17.04 5.35 -4.87
CA TYR A 85 -15.59 5.48 -4.96
C TYR A 85 -15.05 6.25 -3.77
N GLU A 86 -14.01 5.69 -3.14
CA GLU A 86 -13.30 6.33 -2.03
C GLU A 86 -11.81 6.32 -2.33
N ASP A 87 -11.17 7.49 -2.28
CA ASP A 87 -9.75 7.62 -2.50
C ASP A 87 -8.99 7.54 -1.18
N ALA A 88 -7.80 6.92 -1.21
CA ALA A 88 -6.93 6.82 -0.06
C ALA A 88 -5.50 7.17 -0.42
N ARG A 89 -4.76 7.75 0.54
CA ARG A 89 -3.38 8.16 0.37
C ARG A 89 -2.59 7.86 1.64
N PHE A 90 -1.42 7.25 1.45
CA PHE A 90 -0.46 7.00 2.53
C PHE A 90 0.84 7.72 2.16
N PHE A 91 1.44 8.38 3.13
CA PHE A 91 2.69 9.11 2.93
C PHE A 91 3.62 8.90 4.10
N VAL A 92 4.91 8.68 3.81
CA VAL A 92 5.95 8.59 4.82
C VAL A 92 7.28 9.04 4.22
N VAL A 93 8.12 9.62 5.06
CA VAL A 93 9.51 9.93 4.71
C VAL A 93 10.40 8.94 5.45
N LEU A 94 11.20 8.19 4.69
CA LEU A 94 12.08 7.15 5.23
C LEU A 94 13.54 7.46 4.88
N GLY A 95 14.44 7.09 5.80
CA GLY A 95 15.87 7.06 5.48
C GLY A 95 16.15 5.96 4.46
N ASP A 96 17.18 6.15 3.65
CA ASP A 96 17.54 5.19 2.60
C ASP A 96 17.81 3.79 3.15
N GLU A 97 18.32 3.69 4.37
CA GLU A 97 18.60 2.40 5.02
C GLU A 97 17.36 1.53 5.21
N LYS A 98 16.16 2.13 5.22
CA LYS A 98 14.92 1.36 5.33
C LYS A 98 14.53 0.72 4.01
N LEU A 99 14.94 1.30 2.89
CA LEU A 99 14.60 0.82 1.55
C LEU A 99 15.73 0.04 0.90
N ASN A 100 16.95 0.22 1.39
CA ASN A 100 18.13 -0.45 0.86
C ASN A 100 18.25 -1.85 1.48
N GLU A 101 17.83 -2.86 0.73
CA GLU A 101 17.89 -4.25 1.18
C GLU A 101 18.89 -5.09 0.39
N ASP A 102 19.27 -4.65 -0.82
CA ASP A 102 20.16 -5.40 -1.70
C ASP A 102 21.60 -4.91 -1.57
N THR A 103 22.45 -5.77 -1.04
CA THR A 103 23.87 -5.45 -0.82
C THR A 103 24.81 -6.29 -1.70
N GLY A 104 24.27 -7.03 -2.67
CA GLY A 104 25.03 -7.98 -3.46
C GLY A 104 25.28 -7.53 -4.89
N LEU A 105 25.18 -8.49 -5.81
CA LEU A 105 25.46 -8.30 -7.23
C LEU A 105 24.47 -7.38 -7.95
N ASN A 106 23.28 -7.21 -7.38
CA ASN A 106 22.26 -6.31 -7.91
C ASN A 106 21.89 -5.30 -6.84
N PRO A 107 22.58 -4.14 -6.78
CA PRO A 107 22.34 -3.14 -5.73
C PRO A 107 21.07 -2.32 -5.95
N GLN A 108 20.38 -2.48 -7.09
CA GLN A 108 19.14 -1.78 -7.32
C GLN A 108 18.00 -2.42 -6.52
N ASP A 109 17.31 -1.61 -5.73
CA ASP A 109 16.19 -2.07 -4.92
C ASP A 109 14.88 -1.95 -5.70
N GLU A 110 14.02 -2.93 -5.53
CA GLU A 110 12.71 -2.99 -6.15
C GLU A 110 11.64 -2.94 -5.06
N ILE A 111 10.92 -1.82 -4.99
CA ILE A 111 9.98 -1.53 -3.91
C ILE A 111 8.56 -1.49 -4.46
N TYR A 112 7.61 -2.09 -3.75
CA TYR A 112 6.19 -1.95 -4.05
C TYR A 112 5.39 -1.71 -2.78
N GLY A 113 4.19 -1.16 -2.95
CA GLY A 113 3.24 -1.01 -1.86
C GLY A 113 2.26 -2.18 -1.86
N LYS A 114 1.86 -2.60 -0.67
CA LYS A 114 0.84 -3.63 -0.48
C LYS A 114 -0.31 -3.03 0.30
N LEU A 115 -1.48 -3.02 -0.33
CA LEU A 115 -2.70 -2.48 0.25
C LEU A 115 -3.57 -3.64 0.72
N ILE A 116 -4.06 -3.54 1.95
CA ILE A 116 -4.82 -4.60 2.59
C ILE A 116 -6.11 -4.00 3.14
N LEU A 117 -7.23 -4.36 2.53
CA LEU A 117 -8.56 -3.91 2.95
C LEU A 117 -9.22 -5.03 3.76
N THR A 118 -9.58 -4.72 5.01
CA THR A 118 -10.17 -5.68 5.93
C THR A 118 -11.54 -5.21 6.41
N HIS A 119 -12.40 -6.18 6.70
CA HIS A 119 -13.70 -5.96 7.30
C HIS A 119 -14.04 -7.19 8.15
N LYS A 120 -14.75 -6.96 9.24
CA LYS A 120 -15.13 -8.03 10.17
C LYS A 120 -15.91 -9.15 9.52
N LEU A 121 -16.78 -8.83 8.53
CA LEU A 121 -17.69 -9.77 7.89
C LEU A 121 -17.36 -10.12 6.45
N PHE A 122 -16.47 -9.37 5.79
CA PHE A 122 -16.11 -9.60 4.39
C PHE A 122 -14.70 -10.15 4.26
N PRO A 123 -14.42 -10.91 3.19
CA PRO A 123 -13.08 -11.41 2.96
C PRO A 123 -12.07 -10.27 2.78
N LYS A 124 -10.84 -10.52 3.20
CA LYS A 124 -9.72 -9.58 3.03
C LYS A 124 -9.41 -9.40 1.54
N VAL A 125 -9.18 -8.16 1.13
CA VAL A 125 -8.77 -7.82 -0.23
C VAL A 125 -7.35 -7.28 -0.19
N VAL A 126 -6.47 -7.83 -1.03
CA VAL A 126 -5.05 -7.42 -1.09
C VAL A 126 -4.73 -6.99 -2.51
N ARG A 127 -4.01 -5.86 -2.64
CA ARG A 127 -3.56 -5.36 -3.94
C ARG A 127 -2.15 -4.81 -3.81
N LYS A 128 -1.30 -5.17 -4.78
CA LYS A 128 0.04 -4.60 -4.90
C LYS A 128 0.02 -3.40 -5.84
N THR A 129 0.89 -2.43 -5.56
CA THR A 129 1.13 -1.30 -6.47
C THR A 129 2.11 -1.71 -7.56
N ASN A 130 2.45 -0.75 -8.43
CA ASN A 130 3.61 -0.87 -9.31
C ASN A 130 4.89 -1.01 -8.49
N VAL A 131 5.94 -1.51 -9.13
CA VAL A 131 7.28 -1.60 -8.54
C VAL A 131 8.07 -0.35 -8.91
N VAL A 132 8.74 0.24 -7.93
CA VAL A 132 9.69 1.34 -8.13
C VAL A 132 11.08 0.79 -7.94
N LYS A 133 11.97 1.07 -8.91
CA LYS A 133 13.36 0.61 -8.89
C LYS A 133 14.29 1.80 -8.73
N ASP A 134 15.19 1.75 -7.77
CA ASP A 134 16.19 2.79 -7.54
C ASP A 134 17.33 2.27 -6.67
N TYR A 135 18.35 3.09 -6.53
CA TYR A 135 19.48 2.82 -5.66
C TYR A 135 19.34 3.66 -4.39
N PHE A 136 18.95 3.03 -3.32
CA PHE A 136 18.72 3.70 -2.02
C PHE A 136 19.86 3.62 -1.04
#